data_bcc9772d6976d61ad31c714f287f4553
#
_entry.id   bcc9772d6976d61ad31c714f287f4553
#
_cell.length_a   1.000
_cell.length_b   1.000
_cell.length_c   1.000
_cell.angle_alpha   90.00
_cell.angle_beta   90.00
_cell.angle_gamma   90.00
#
_symmetry.space_group_name_H-M   'P 1'
#
loop_
_entity.id
_entity.type
_entity.pdbx_description
1 polymer ?
#
loop_
_entity_poly.entity_id
_entity_poly.type
_entity_poly.pdbx_seq_one_letter_code
_entity_poly.pdbx_strand_id
1 'polypeptide(L)'
;MNKAWLYVVAGGIIEIFWAIFLKLSNGFTDMGYTRLTLVLVGVSFFLFAKGMVMLPSGIAYTVFTGIGAIGTIVFGIFFLGESFALAKIVFCILLIVGIIGLKMSSKEV
;
A
#
# COMPACT_ATOMS: atom_id res chain seq x y z
N MET A 1 -0.98 8.21 18.16
CA MET A 1 -1.72 7.58 17.06
C MET A 1 -2.19 6.21 17.47
N ASN A 2 -3.38 5.84 17.04
CA ASN A 2 -3.97 4.56 17.35
C ASN A 2 -3.16 3.42 16.71
N LYS A 3 -3.03 2.29 17.45
CA LYS A 3 -2.27 1.14 16.95
C LYS A 3 -2.86 0.58 15.67
N ALA A 4 -4.19 0.64 15.51
CA ALA A 4 -4.82 0.14 14.29
C ALA A 4 -4.31 0.86 13.05
N TRP A 5 -4.15 2.18 13.14
CA TRP A 5 -3.61 2.96 12.04
C TRP A 5 -2.16 2.59 11.75
N LEU A 6 -1.37 2.32 12.80
CA LEU A 6 0.01 1.87 12.62
C LEU A 6 0.06 0.55 11.84
N TYR A 7 -0.79 -0.41 12.19
CA TYR A 7 -0.81 -1.69 11.50
C TYR A 7 -1.18 -1.53 10.03
N VAL A 8 -2.22 -0.73 9.76
CA VAL A 8 -2.70 -0.55 8.38
C VAL A 8 -1.66 0.20 7.54
N VAL A 9 -1.07 1.26 8.10
CA VAL A 9 -0.06 2.03 7.39
C VAL A 9 1.19 1.18 7.14
N ALA A 10 1.64 0.44 8.14
CA ALA A 10 2.79 -0.44 7.97
C ALA A 10 2.52 -1.50 6.90
N GLY A 11 1.33 -2.09 6.91
CA GLY A 11 0.94 -3.04 5.89
C GLY A 11 0.95 -2.43 4.49
N GLY A 12 0.44 -1.20 4.37
CA GLY A 12 0.45 -0.49 3.09
C GLY A 12 1.85 -0.18 2.59
N ILE A 13 2.75 0.17 3.49
CA ILE A 13 4.15 0.40 3.12
C ILE A 13 4.79 -0.90 2.63
N ILE A 14 4.55 -2.00 3.31
CA ILE A 14 5.06 -3.30 2.88
C ILE A 14 4.45 -3.69 1.53
N GLU A 15 3.19 -3.32 1.30
CA GLU A 15 2.55 -3.56 0.00
C GLU A 15 3.32 -2.89 -1.14
N ILE A 16 3.88 -1.71 -0.90
CA ILE A 16 4.70 -1.04 -1.92
C ILE A 16 5.86 -1.95 -2.31
N PHE A 17 6.53 -2.53 -1.33
CA PHE A 17 7.68 -3.40 -1.59
C PHE A 17 7.29 -4.67 -2.31
N TRP A 18 6.23 -5.37 -1.87
CA TRP A 18 5.90 -6.62 -2.54
C TRP A 18 5.32 -6.38 -3.93
N ALA A 19 4.65 -5.25 -4.15
CA ALA A 19 4.17 -4.93 -5.49
C ALA A 19 5.35 -4.72 -6.45
N ILE A 20 6.42 -4.07 -5.98
CA ILE A 20 7.61 -3.85 -6.78
C ILE A 20 8.33 -5.17 -7.05
N PHE A 21 8.50 -6.01 -6.04
CA PHE A 21 9.13 -7.31 -6.22
C PHE A 21 8.31 -8.23 -7.11
N LEU A 22 6.98 -8.13 -7.04
CA LEU A 22 6.11 -8.86 -7.95
C LEU A 22 6.40 -8.48 -9.41
N LYS A 23 6.55 -7.18 -9.65
CA LYS A 23 6.89 -6.70 -11.00
C LYS A 23 8.27 -7.20 -11.43
N LEU A 24 9.25 -7.17 -10.52
CA LEU A 24 10.61 -7.61 -10.81
C LEU A 24 10.70 -9.13 -10.94
N SER A 25 9.74 -9.88 -10.43
CA SER A 25 9.73 -11.33 -10.56
C SER A 25 9.45 -11.79 -11.99
N ASN A 26 9.05 -10.87 -12.85
CA ASN A 26 8.79 -11.12 -14.26
C ASN A 26 7.83 -12.30 -14.45
N GLY A 27 6.66 -12.18 -13.86
CA GLY A 27 5.64 -13.23 -13.94
C GLY A 27 5.97 -14.47 -13.14
N PHE A 28 6.66 -14.28 -12.01
CA PHE A 28 7.10 -15.37 -11.12
C PHE A 28 8.17 -16.28 -11.74
N THR A 29 8.90 -15.76 -12.74
CA THR A 29 10.00 -16.52 -13.33
C THR A 29 11.30 -16.34 -12.56
N ASP A 30 11.46 -15.19 -11.88
CA ASP A 30 12.63 -14.96 -11.03
C ASP A 30 12.31 -15.47 -9.62
N MET A 31 12.94 -16.57 -9.23
CA MET A 31 12.60 -17.24 -7.98
C MET A 31 12.98 -16.43 -6.75
N GLY A 32 14.05 -15.64 -6.82
CA GLY A 32 14.45 -14.79 -5.70
C GLY A 32 13.39 -13.73 -5.40
N TYR A 33 12.98 -13.00 -6.42
CA TYR A 33 11.94 -11.98 -6.25
C TYR A 33 10.57 -12.59 -5.94
N THR A 34 10.29 -13.76 -6.50
CA THR A 34 9.04 -14.46 -6.21
C THR A 34 8.94 -14.81 -4.73
N ARG A 35 10.00 -15.33 -4.15
CA ARG A 35 10.00 -15.70 -2.72
C ARG A 35 9.85 -14.47 -1.85
N LEU A 36 10.57 -13.39 -2.16
CA LEU A 36 10.44 -12.13 -1.42
C LEU A 36 9.02 -11.61 -1.51
N THR A 37 8.42 -11.65 -2.68
CA THR A 37 7.05 -11.20 -2.88
C THR A 37 6.09 -11.97 -1.98
N LEU A 38 6.19 -13.29 -1.98
CA LEU A 38 5.28 -14.14 -1.21
C LEU A 38 5.40 -13.89 0.29
N VAL A 39 6.62 -13.73 0.79
CA VAL A 39 6.84 -13.44 2.20
C VAL A 39 6.26 -12.09 2.58
N LEU A 40 6.52 -11.07 1.75
CA LEU A 40 6.04 -9.73 2.02
C LEU A 40 4.52 -9.61 1.91
N VAL A 41 3.91 -10.34 0.99
CA VAL A 41 2.45 -10.39 0.89
C VAL A 41 1.86 -10.93 2.21
N GLY A 42 2.43 -12.01 2.73
CA GLY A 42 1.97 -12.58 3.98
C GLY A 42 2.09 -11.61 5.13
N VAL A 43 3.23 -10.94 5.26
CA VAL A 43 3.45 -9.95 6.33
C VAL A 43 2.50 -8.78 6.17
N SER A 44 2.34 -8.27 4.95
CA SER A 44 1.47 -7.14 4.66
C SER A 44 0.03 -7.43 5.07
N PHE A 45 -0.51 -8.56 4.65
CA PHE A 45 -1.88 -8.92 4.99
C PHE A 45 -2.06 -9.25 6.46
N PHE A 46 -1.05 -9.79 7.12
CA PHE A 46 -1.09 -10.01 8.56
C PHE A 46 -1.27 -8.67 9.30
N LEU A 47 -0.48 -7.66 8.92
CA LEU A 47 -0.59 -6.34 9.54
C LEU A 47 -1.93 -5.70 9.23
N PHE A 48 -2.41 -5.83 8.00
CA PHE A 48 -3.72 -5.33 7.61
C PHE A 48 -4.83 -5.97 8.44
N ALA A 49 -4.78 -7.29 8.61
CA ALA A 49 -5.76 -8.01 9.40
C ALA A 49 -5.78 -7.53 10.86
N LYS A 50 -4.61 -7.27 11.42
CA LYS A 50 -4.51 -6.72 12.77
C LYS A 50 -5.15 -5.34 12.86
N GLY A 51 -4.96 -4.51 11.85
CA GLY A 51 -5.58 -3.18 11.80
C GLY A 51 -7.08 -3.25 11.68
N MET A 52 -7.59 -4.23 10.93
CA MET A 52 -9.02 -4.39 10.72
C MET A 52 -9.80 -4.77 11.97
N VAL A 53 -9.12 -5.30 12.96
CA VAL A 53 -9.80 -5.66 14.22
C VAL A 53 -10.38 -4.41 14.89
N MET A 54 -9.69 -3.27 14.74
CA MET A 54 -10.07 -2.06 15.45
C MET A 54 -10.64 -0.96 14.55
N LEU A 55 -10.42 -1.04 13.25
CA LEU A 55 -10.94 -0.05 12.31
C LEU A 55 -12.07 -0.65 11.47
N PRO A 56 -13.04 0.17 11.04
CA PRO A 56 -14.02 -0.31 10.06
C PRO A 56 -13.28 -0.85 8.83
N SER A 57 -13.76 -1.98 8.31
CA SER A 57 -13.05 -2.66 7.23
C SER A 57 -12.91 -1.80 5.97
N GLY A 58 -13.91 -0.98 5.67
CA GLY A 58 -13.85 -0.10 4.51
C GLY A 58 -12.74 0.93 4.62
N ILE A 59 -12.57 1.52 5.79
CA ILE A 59 -11.51 2.51 6.03
C ILE A 59 -10.15 1.84 5.98
N ALA A 60 -10.00 0.72 6.67
CA ALA A 60 -8.73 -0.02 6.69
C ALA A 60 -8.31 -0.43 5.30
N TYR A 61 -9.24 -0.97 4.51
CA TYR A 61 -8.94 -1.42 3.16
C TYR A 61 -8.56 -0.26 2.25
N THR A 62 -9.29 0.85 2.33
CA THR A 62 -9.03 2.02 1.50
C THR A 62 -7.64 2.61 1.80
N VAL A 63 -7.30 2.75 3.08
CA VAL A 63 -6.00 3.29 3.47
C VAL A 63 -4.87 2.35 3.05
N PHE A 64 -5.02 1.06 3.31
CA PHE A 64 -4.02 0.05 2.96
C PHE A 64 -3.76 0.05 1.45
N THR A 65 -4.83 -0.04 0.66
CA THR A 65 -4.73 -0.09 -0.80
C THR A 65 -4.23 1.23 -1.36
N GLY A 66 -4.70 2.35 -0.80
CA GLY A 66 -4.29 3.67 -1.26
C GLY A 66 -2.82 3.93 -1.05
N ILE A 67 -2.29 3.59 0.12
CA ILE A 67 -0.86 3.76 0.40
C ILE A 67 -0.04 2.91 -0.56
N GLY A 68 -0.44 1.67 -0.75
CA GLY A 68 0.27 0.78 -1.68
C GLY A 68 0.26 1.31 -3.11
N ALA A 69 -0.88 1.80 -3.56
CA ALA A 69 -1.01 2.35 -4.92
C ALA A 69 -0.14 3.59 -5.10
N ILE A 70 -0.22 4.54 -4.15
CA ILE A 70 0.57 5.77 -4.21
C ILE A 70 2.06 5.43 -4.26
N GLY A 71 2.52 4.60 -3.35
CA GLY A 71 3.93 4.25 -3.27
C GLY A 71 4.43 3.52 -4.50
N THR A 72 3.62 2.60 -5.03
CA THR A 72 3.99 1.85 -6.22
C THR A 72 4.10 2.76 -7.44
N ILE A 73 3.18 3.70 -7.60
CA ILE A 73 3.22 4.66 -8.71
C ILE A 73 4.45 5.55 -8.59
N VAL A 74 4.71 6.09 -7.40
CA VAL A 74 5.85 6.98 -7.18
C VAL A 74 7.16 6.23 -7.41
N PHE A 75 7.28 5.03 -6.87
CA PHE A 75 8.48 4.23 -7.04
C PHE A 75 8.69 3.87 -8.52
N GLY A 76 7.61 3.53 -9.21
CA GLY A 76 7.69 3.19 -10.63
C GLY A 76 8.21 4.35 -11.46
N ILE A 77 7.74 5.57 -11.19
CA ILE A 77 8.20 6.75 -11.92
C ILE A 77 9.69 7.02 -11.67
N PHE A 78 10.13 6.97 -10.42
CA PHE A 78 11.48 7.40 -10.08
C PHE A 78 12.52 6.30 -10.24
N PHE A 79 12.17 5.04 -10.07
CA PHE A 79 13.17 3.97 -10.03
C PHE A 79 13.02 2.94 -11.13
N LEU A 80 11.82 2.76 -11.68
CA LEU A 80 11.60 1.77 -12.73
C LEU A 80 11.44 2.38 -14.10
N GLY A 81 11.59 3.69 -14.20
CA GLY A 81 11.54 4.39 -15.49
C GLY A 81 10.16 4.44 -16.12
N GLU A 82 9.11 4.30 -15.33
CA GLU A 82 7.75 4.40 -15.85
C GLU A 82 7.43 5.84 -16.21
N SER A 83 6.50 6.00 -17.14
CA SER A 83 6.19 7.31 -17.66
C SER A 83 5.62 8.23 -16.58
N PHE A 84 6.07 9.49 -16.63
CA PHE A 84 5.57 10.54 -15.75
C PHE A 84 4.34 11.15 -16.42
N ALA A 85 3.18 10.71 -15.99
CA ALA A 85 1.92 11.17 -16.55
C ALA A 85 1.19 12.05 -15.55
N LEU A 86 0.61 13.14 -16.04
CA LEU A 86 -0.17 14.04 -15.19
C LEU A 86 -1.30 13.28 -14.48
N ALA A 87 -1.92 12.34 -15.16
CA ALA A 87 -2.99 11.53 -14.59
C ALA A 87 -2.52 10.79 -13.34
N LYS A 88 -1.29 10.27 -13.32
CA LYS A 88 -0.75 9.57 -12.14
C LYS A 88 -0.61 10.52 -10.96
N ILE A 89 -0.16 11.75 -11.21
CA ILE A 89 0.01 12.74 -10.15
C ILE A 89 -1.34 13.13 -9.58
N VAL A 90 -2.31 13.40 -10.44
CA VAL A 90 -3.66 13.75 -10.00
C VAL A 90 -4.26 12.63 -9.17
N PHE A 91 -4.10 11.39 -9.62
CA PHE A 91 -4.61 10.22 -8.91
C PHE A 91 -3.97 10.10 -7.52
N CYS A 92 -2.65 10.30 -7.42
CA CYS A 92 -1.96 10.25 -6.14
C CYS A 92 -2.45 11.34 -5.19
N ILE A 93 -2.64 12.55 -5.70
CA ILE A 93 -3.14 13.67 -4.89
C ILE A 93 -4.53 13.34 -4.36
N LEU A 94 -5.40 12.80 -5.22
CA LEU A 94 -6.75 12.42 -4.81
C LEU A 94 -6.72 11.33 -3.74
N LEU A 95 -5.83 10.36 -3.87
CA LEU A 95 -5.70 9.31 -2.88
C LEU A 95 -5.21 9.85 -1.54
N ILE A 96 -4.22 10.73 -1.57
CA ILE A 96 -3.69 11.33 -0.34
C ILE A 96 -4.77 12.13 0.37
N VAL A 97 -5.50 12.96 -0.38
CA VAL A 97 -6.58 13.76 0.20
C VAL A 97 -7.67 12.86 0.78
N GLY A 98 -8.02 11.79 0.06
CA GLY A 98 -9.01 10.84 0.54
C GLY A 98 -8.59 10.13 1.81
N ILE A 99 -7.34 9.70 1.90
CA ILE A 99 -6.82 9.02 3.09
C ILE A 99 -6.82 9.94 4.29
N ILE A 100 -6.35 11.19 4.10
CA ILE A 100 -6.36 12.17 5.18
C ILE A 100 -7.78 12.46 5.62
N GLY A 101 -8.70 12.63 4.66
CA GLY A 101 -10.10 12.86 4.96
C GLY A 101 -10.72 11.73 5.75
N LEU A 102 -10.42 10.48 5.39
CA LEU A 102 -10.92 9.32 6.13
C LEU A 102 -10.41 9.29 7.56
N LYS A 103 -9.13 9.58 7.74
CA LYS A 103 -8.56 9.59 9.09
C LYS A 103 -9.18 10.67 9.94
N MET A 104 -9.37 11.87 9.38
CA MET A 104 -9.97 12.97 10.13
C MET A 104 -11.44 12.76 10.41
N SER A 105 -12.14 12.07 9.54
CA SER A 105 -13.58 11.80 9.69
C SER A 105 -13.87 10.61 10.60
N SER A 106 -12.93 9.66 10.70
CA SER A 106 -13.18 8.47 11.51
C SER A 106 -13.03 8.83 12.98
N LYS A 107 -13.91 8.25 13.79
CA LYS A 107 -13.76 8.37 15.22
C LYS A 107 -12.70 7.38 15.66
N GLU A 108 -11.81 7.82 16.54
CA GLU A 108 -10.75 6.96 17.03
C GLU A 108 -11.32 5.77 17.76
N VAL A 109 -10.74 4.64 17.47
CA VAL A 109 -11.13 3.38 18.09
C VAL A 109 -9.94 2.78 18.81
#